data_deb788157a47d82146d7bf05f996dad5
#
_entry.id   deb788157a47d82146d7bf05f996dad5
#
_cell.length_a   1.000
_cell.length_b   1.000
_cell.length_c   1.000
_cell.angle_alpha   90.00
_cell.angle_beta   90.00
_cell.angle_gamma   90.00
#
_symmetry.space_group_name_H-M   'P 1'
#
loop_
_entity.id
_entity.type
_entity.pdbx_description
1 polymer ?
#
loop_
_entity_poly.entity_id
_entity_poly.type
_entity_poly.pdbx_seq_one_letter_code
_entity_poly.pdbx_strand_id
1 'polypeptide(L)'
;MDIRENIKIDDFEQKYAEQQALKKLKSNVGLFGVTMFPTAINKSVPPFHHEIYKNLADESKKRVLIAAPRGTAKSTVTSLILPLHRIAFKPSASDLFIVIVSESQSQSINFLSRIKYHLINSQNFKEMFGNYGPETAKRWTNNDIVLSNGARIIAVGTGQRVRGFIEGDTRPNLIIVDDYESELNAATPEARAKNRKWITEAVIPSLSDDGRIVMIGTVISEDCFLYWAKESPVWKVLWYSIYDDDGKSIWEERFPEDRIQGIKQEFESVGNLNGFYQEYMNEAQSPDNAPFKPQYIKLHHFIFQYLDGESVLIGKSGGKNIKKPVNVYCGIDPASSLSARSDFFVIATLALDADGNIYILDILRDKIDPAYQPEEIIKVFKKYHPKRMTIETVGYQEALRTNVRKMMLEQNLYIPGLEKGIKPRQRKSERLLSLVAPLAKGEFHFRPEDLHAQQEFLSYPRGKHDDILDAIYYALDKAKPSRQKEYINPEDRKSKSKVLDWMTL
;
A
#
# COMPACT_ATOMS: atom_id res chain seq x y z
N MET A 1 28.13 60.09 -6.47
CA MET A 1 27.52 58.86 -5.95
C MET A 1 28.63 57.95 -5.54
N ASP A 2 28.75 57.72 -4.27
CA ASP A 2 29.93 57.07 -3.65
C ASP A 2 29.92 55.57 -3.91
N ILE A 3 30.98 55.04 -4.53
CA ILE A 3 31.17 53.62 -4.83
C ILE A 3 31.08 52.76 -3.55
N ARG A 4 31.34 53.36 -2.37
CA ARG A 4 31.24 52.69 -1.07
C ARG A 4 29.80 52.44 -0.60
N GLU A 5 28.80 53.22 -1.08
CA GLU A 5 27.38 52.98 -0.78
C GLU A 5 26.81 51.84 -1.62
N ASN A 6 27.20 51.71 -2.88
CA ASN A 6 26.78 50.60 -3.76
C ASN A 6 27.34 49.26 -3.28
N ILE A 7 28.61 49.17 -2.80
CA ILE A 7 29.21 47.94 -2.26
C ILE A 7 28.47 47.51 -0.98
N LYS A 8 28.01 48.43 -0.16
CA LYS A 8 27.24 48.08 1.06
C LYS A 8 25.80 47.59 0.76
N ILE A 9 25.19 48.11 -0.28
CA ILE A 9 23.85 47.70 -0.71
C ILE A 9 23.91 46.27 -1.30
N ASP A 10 24.88 46.01 -2.19
CA ASP A 10 25.08 44.69 -2.81
C ASP A 10 25.39 43.61 -1.72
N ASP A 11 26.24 43.93 -0.75
CA ASP A 11 26.56 43.02 0.39
C ASP A 11 25.35 42.79 1.28
N PHE A 12 24.49 43.77 1.48
CA PHE A 12 23.26 43.64 2.21
C PHE A 12 22.22 42.77 1.46
N GLU A 13 22.03 42.99 0.17
CA GLU A 13 21.12 42.22 -0.67
C GLU A 13 21.56 40.76 -0.76
N GLN A 14 22.86 40.51 -0.91
CA GLN A 14 23.43 39.16 -0.92
C GLN A 14 23.19 38.43 0.43
N LYS A 15 23.51 39.09 1.54
CA LYS A 15 23.26 38.51 2.90
C LYS A 15 21.78 38.28 3.15
N TYR A 16 20.89 39.15 2.70
CA TYR A 16 19.46 38.97 2.80
C TYR A 16 18.98 37.78 1.99
N ALA A 17 19.45 37.60 0.75
CA ALA A 17 19.15 36.45 -0.07
C ALA A 17 19.62 35.13 0.55
N GLU A 18 20.84 35.11 1.10
CA GLU A 18 21.40 33.97 1.82
C GLU A 18 20.56 33.59 3.05
N GLN A 19 20.13 34.57 3.84
CA GLN A 19 19.26 34.34 5.00
C GLN A 19 17.88 33.76 4.57
N GLN A 20 17.31 34.25 3.48
CA GLN A 20 16.05 33.72 2.96
C GLN A 20 16.22 32.30 2.43
N ALA A 21 17.34 32.00 1.76
CA ALA A 21 17.67 30.65 1.31
C ALA A 21 17.81 29.68 2.52
N LEU A 22 18.56 30.07 3.53
CA LEU A 22 18.74 29.28 4.77
C LEU A 22 17.39 29.04 5.47
N LYS A 23 16.52 30.04 5.55
CA LYS A 23 15.18 29.90 6.13
C LYS A 23 14.33 28.89 5.36
N LYS A 24 14.36 28.92 4.03
CA LYS A 24 13.66 27.96 3.18
C LYS A 24 14.20 26.55 3.37
N LEU A 25 15.52 26.36 3.38
CA LEU A 25 16.16 25.07 3.59
C LEU A 25 15.85 24.51 4.98
N LYS A 26 15.84 25.35 6.02
CA LYS A 26 15.50 24.97 7.40
C LYS A 26 14.06 24.46 7.53
N SER A 27 13.12 25.11 6.86
CA SER A 27 11.70 24.74 6.91
C SER A 27 11.30 23.61 5.99
N ASN A 28 12.18 23.20 5.04
CA ASN A 28 11.88 22.20 4.02
C ASN A 28 13.00 21.17 3.90
N VAL A 29 12.83 20.04 4.59
CA VAL A 29 13.79 18.92 4.59
C VAL A 29 14.02 18.35 3.19
N GLY A 30 12.99 18.31 2.33
CA GLY A 30 13.12 17.83 0.95
C GLY A 30 13.97 18.75 0.09
N LEU A 31 13.69 20.06 0.14
CA LEU A 31 14.49 21.06 -0.57
C LEU A 31 15.96 21.03 -0.11
N PHE A 32 16.18 20.94 1.21
CA PHE A 32 17.53 20.77 1.76
C PHE A 32 18.23 19.53 1.18
N GLY A 33 17.52 18.38 1.12
CA GLY A 33 18.08 17.14 0.58
C GLY A 33 18.49 17.26 -0.88
N VAL A 34 17.62 17.79 -1.73
CA VAL A 34 17.89 17.97 -3.17
C VAL A 34 19.04 18.96 -3.40
N THR A 35 19.08 20.07 -2.64
CA THR A 35 20.09 21.11 -2.80
C THR A 35 21.46 20.66 -2.29
N MET A 36 21.52 20.04 -1.11
CA MET A 36 22.79 19.67 -0.49
C MET A 36 23.36 18.33 -0.98
N PHE A 37 22.49 17.40 -1.39
CA PHE A 37 22.86 16.03 -1.72
C PHE A 37 22.20 15.53 -3.02
N PRO A 38 22.45 16.21 -4.18
CA PRO A 38 21.81 15.87 -5.44
C PRO A 38 22.15 14.45 -5.94
N THR A 39 23.27 13.90 -5.53
CA THR A 39 23.66 12.51 -5.83
C THR A 39 22.85 11.47 -5.05
N ALA A 40 22.35 11.85 -3.87
CA ALA A 40 21.51 10.97 -3.05
C ALA A 40 20.02 11.04 -3.46
N ILE A 41 19.59 12.18 -4.01
CA ILE A 41 18.23 12.40 -4.52
C ILE A 41 18.35 12.77 -6.00
N ASN A 42 18.47 11.76 -6.84
CA ASN A 42 18.72 11.89 -8.29
C ASN A 42 17.48 11.67 -9.16
N LYS A 43 16.30 11.54 -8.57
CA LYS A 43 15.01 11.39 -9.22
C LYS A 43 14.03 12.47 -8.76
N SER A 44 12.96 12.66 -9.51
CA SER A 44 11.88 13.56 -9.09
C SER A 44 11.33 13.15 -7.73
N VAL A 45 10.95 14.14 -6.93
CA VAL A 45 10.36 13.92 -5.59
C VAL A 45 8.87 13.66 -5.77
N PRO A 46 8.39 12.44 -5.51
CA PRO A 46 6.98 12.10 -5.68
C PRO A 46 6.10 12.74 -4.60
N PRO A 47 4.77 12.87 -4.82
CA PRO A 47 3.86 13.53 -3.90
C PRO A 47 3.90 12.99 -2.46
N PHE A 48 4.00 11.68 -2.28
CA PHE A 48 4.07 11.08 -0.94
C PHE A 48 5.34 11.45 -0.17
N HIS A 49 6.48 11.70 -0.85
CA HIS A 49 7.69 12.22 -0.21
C HIS A 49 7.49 13.65 0.31
N HIS A 50 6.71 14.49 -0.39
CA HIS A 50 6.39 15.83 0.13
C HIS A 50 5.62 15.76 1.44
N GLU A 51 4.69 14.79 1.58
CA GLU A 51 3.99 14.55 2.83
C GLU A 51 4.95 14.07 3.93
N ILE A 52 5.86 13.14 3.61
CA ILE A 52 6.91 12.70 4.54
C ILE A 52 7.76 13.89 5.00
N TYR A 53 8.31 14.68 4.08
CA TYR A 53 9.13 15.84 4.41
C TYR A 53 8.42 16.86 5.28
N LYS A 54 7.14 17.15 4.99
CA LYS A 54 6.31 18.04 5.80
C LYS A 54 6.18 17.54 7.23
N ASN A 55 5.91 16.25 7.43
CA ASN A 55 5.80 15.66 8.75
C ASN A 55 7.16 15.56 9.46
N LEU A 56 8.26 15.36 8.74
CA LEU A 56 9.60 15.36 9.31
C LEU A 56 10.06 16.77 9.72
N ALA A 57 9.65 17.81 9.02
CA ALA A 57 9.93 19.21 9.38
C ALA A 57 9.14 19.67 10.62
N ASP A 58 7.96 19.13 10.84
CA ASP A 58 7.08 19.48 11.98
C ASP A 58 7.57 18.83 13.28
N GLU A 59 8.25 19.61 14.11
CA GLU A 59 8.81 19.16 15.41
C GLU A 59 7.75 18.89 16.48
N SER A 60 6.52 19.33 16.28
CA SER A 60 5.40 19.01 17.18
C SER A 60 5.02 17.52 17.11
N LYS A 61 5.34 16.85 16.00
CA LYS A 61 5.10 15.43 15.80
C LYS A 61 6.20 14.60 16.48
N LYS A 62 6.01 14.31 17.76
CA LYS A 62 7.03 13.59 18.55
C LYS A 62 7.21 12.12 18.16
N ARG A 63 6.19 11.48 17.60
CA ARG A 63 6.21 10.09 17.16
C ARG A 63 5.70 10.00 15.73
N VAL A 64 6.58 9.65 14.80
CA VAL A 64 6.24 9.52 13.37
C VAL A 64 6.53 8.09 12.93
N LEU A 65 5.53 7.44 12.32
CA LEU A 65 5.63 6.12 11.73
C LEU A 65 5.46 6.25 10.21
N ILE A 66 6.39 5.67 9.45
CA ILE A 66 6.38 5.68 7.99
C ILE A 66 6.50 4.24 7.51
N ALA A 67 5.42 3.69 6.99
CA ALA A 67 5.42 2.45 6.24
C ALA A 67 5.34 2.80 4.75
N ALA A 68 6.35 2.41 3.98
CA ALA A 68 6.39 2.69 2.54
C ALA A 68 7.04 1.50 1.80
N PRO A 69 6.70 1.25 0.53
CA PRO A 69 7.18 0.13 -0.25
C PRO A 69 8.70 0.04 -0.31
N ARG A 70 9.20 -1.15 -0.53
CA ARG A 70 10.62 -1.38 -0.75
C ARG A 70 11.12 -0.58 -1.96
N GLY A 71 12.31 0.00 -1.84
CA GLY A 71 12.92 0.79 -2.92
C GLY A 71 12.36 2.20 -3.08
N THR A 72 11.42 2.66 -2.26
CA THR A 72 10.85 4.03 -2.33
C THR A 72 11.72 5.10 -1.65
N ALA A 73 12.98 4.82 -1.38
CA ALA A 73 13.96 5.72 -0.77
C ALA A 73 13.62 6.22 0.65
N LYS A 74 12.72 5.52 1.39
CA LYS A 74 12.35 5.88 2.77
C LYS A 74 13.56 6.09 3.68
N SER A 75 14.53 5.16 3.67
CA SER A 75 15.76 5.27 4.47
C SER A 75 16.66 6.44 4.03
N THR A 76 16.67 6.79 2.74
CA THR A 76 17.40 7.98 2.27
C THR A 76 16.82 9.24 2.87
N VAL A 77 15.48 9.35 2.88
CA VAL A 77 14.79 10.51 3.45
C VAL A 77 15.00 10.62 4.96
N THR A 78 14.85 9.53 5.69
CA THR A 78 14.79 9.54 7.15
C THR A 78 16.13 9.26 7.82
N SER A 79 16.92 8.29 7.32
CA SER A 79 18.15 7.85 7.98
C SER A 79 19.41 8.51 7.41
N LEU A 80 19.26 9.32 6.33
CA LEU A 80 20.35 10.12 5.77
C LEU A 80 20.02 11.62 5.79
N ILE A 81 18.97 12.06 5.09
CA ILE A 81 18.69 13.50 4.91
C ILE A 81 18.25 14.16 6.22
N LEU A 82 17.39 13.52 7.00
CA LEU A 82 16.93 14.09 8.28
C LEU A 82 18.06 14.31 9.29
N PRO A 83 18.96 13.35 9.57
CA PRO A 83 20.12 13.61 10.43
C PRO A 83 21.00 14.76 9.93
N LEU A 84 21.32 14.79 8.64
CA LEU A 84 22.14 15.86 8.05
C LEU A 84 21.46 17.23 8.14
N HIS A 85 20.14 17.30 7.94
CA HIS A 85 19.36 18.50 8.16
C HIS A 85 19.41 18.97 9.63
N ARG A 86 19.29 18.05 10.58
CA ARG A 86 19.38 18.39 12.01
C ARG A 86 20.77 18.88 12.42
N ILE A 87 21.84 18.30 11.85
CA ILE A 87 23.21 18.76 12.04
C ILE A 87 23.39 20.17 11.50
N ALA A 88 22.92 20.44 10.27
CA ALA A 88 23.06 21.74 9.60
C ALA A 88 22.36 22.88 10.36
N PHE A 89 21.17 22.63 10.88
CA PHE A 89 20.32 23.62 11.54
C PHE A 89 20.27 23.51 13.07
N LYS A 90 21.21 22.75 13.66
CA LYS A 90 21.34 22.65 15.13
C LYS A 90 21.57 24.06 15.73
N PRO A 91 20.73 24.52 16.66
CA PRO A 91 21.02 25.74 17.40
C PRO A 91 22.33 25.62 18.19
N SER A 92 23.14 26.67 18.21
CA SER A 92 24.43 26.65 18.89
C SER A 92 24.33 26.36 20.41
N ALA A 93 23.23 26.77 21.02
CA ALA A 93 22.97 26.60 22.46
C ALA A 93 22.24 25.26 22.81
N SER A 94 21.87 24.43 21.82
CA SER A 94 21.17 23.17 22.07
C SER A 94 22.08 21.97 21.78
N ASP A 95 21.86 20.89 22.52
CA ASP A 95 22.49 19.62 22.21
C ASP A 95 21.71 18.88 21.13
N LEU A 96 22.43 18.12 20.30
CA LEU A 96 21.82 17.23 19.33
C LEU A 96 22.43 15.84 19.51
N PHE A 97 21.60 14.90 19.97
CA PHE A 97 21.99 13.52 20.14
C PHE A 97 21.06 12.59 19.37
N ILE A 98 21.56 12.04 18.28
CA ILE A 98 20.83 11.17 17.36
C ILE A 98 21.23 9.71 17.62
N VAL A 99 20.24 8.82 17.72
CA VAL A 99 20.46 7.37 17.75
C VAL A 99 19.80 6.76 16.51
N ILE A 100 20.57 6.01 15.72
CA ILE A 100 20.08 5.25 14.57
C ILE A 100 20.02 3.78 14.98
N VAL A 101 18.83 3.22 14.91
CA VAL A 101 18.53 1.81 15.23
C VAL A 101 18.16 1.07 13.94
N SER A 102 18.71 -0.13 13.75
CA SER A 102 18.29 -1.05 12.67
C SER A 102 18.25 -2.49 13.19
N GLU A 103 17.85 -3.44 12.36
CA GLU A 103 17.82 -4.86 12.67
C GLU A 103 19.16 -5.34 13.29
N SER A 104 20.27 -4.96 12.68
CA SER A 104 21.61 -5.28 13.15
C SER A 104 22.47 -4.03 13.33
N GLN A 105 23.50 -4.11 14.20
CA GLN A 105 24.46 -3.03 14.36
C GLN A 105 25.22 -2.74 13.06
N SER A 106 25.52 -3.74 12.25
CA SER A 106 26.21 -3.55 10.97
C SER A 106 25.36 -2.70 10.01
N GLN A 107 24.04 -2.89 9.99
CA GLN A 107 23.15 -2.10 9.15
C GLN A 107 23.05 -0.64 9.63
N SER A 108 22.93 -0.40 10.94
CA SER A 108 22.92 0.95 11.48
C SER A 108 24.26 1.67 11.29
N ILE A 109 25.39 0.95 11.36
CA ILE A 109 26.73 1.47 10.99
C ILE A 109 26.78 1.86 9.51
N ASN A 110 26.16 1.11 8.60
CA ASN A 110 26.09 1.48 7.19
C ASN A 110 25.36 2.82 6.98
N PHE A 111 24.27 3.08 7.71
CA PHE A 111 23.62 4.40 7.67
C PHE A 111 24.53 5.51 8.19
N LEU A 112 25.19 5.29 9.31
CA LEU A 112 26.17 6.25 9.85
C LEU A 112 27.33 6.49 8.89
N SER A 113 27.80 5.45 8.20
CA SER A 113 28.88 5.56 7.19
C SER A 113 28.44 6.41 6.00
N ARG A 114 27.17 6.31 5.56
CA ARG A 114 26.62 7.18 4.51
C ARG A 114 26.53 8.64 4.98
N ILE A 115 26.13 8.89 6.21
CA ILE A 115 26.13 10.24 6.79
C ILE A 115 27.57 10.81 6.79
N LYS A 116 28.55 10.05 7.26
CA LYS A 116 29.98 10.43 7.25
C LYS A 116 30.47 10.75 5.84
N TYR A 117 30.09 9.90 4.86
CA TYR A 117 30.46 10.11 3.46
C TYR A 117 30.00 11.48 2.96
N HIS A 118 28.73 11.85 3.25
CA HIS A 118 28.19 13.13 2.80
C HIS A 118 28.75 14.32 3.58
N LEU A 119 29.05 14.20 4.87
CA LEU A 119 29.75 15.23 5.65
C LEU A 119 31.14 15.52 5.09
N ILE A 120 31.84 14.47 4.58
CA ILE A 120 33.19 14.61 4.00
C ILE A 120 33.16 15.06 2.55
N ASN A 121 32.19 14.63 1.73
CA ASN A 121 32.28 14.75 0.28
C ASN A 121 31.29 15.75 -0.35
N SER A 122 30.24 16.19 0.36
CA SER A 122 29.31 17.16 -0.20
C SER A 122 29.90 18.56 -0.17
N GLN A 123 30.23 19.07 -1.36
CA GLN A 123 30.76 20.42 -1.50
C GLN A 123 29.73 21.48 -1.11
N ASN A 124 28.47 21.32 -1.58
CA ASN A 124 27.38 22.26 -1.25
C ASN A 124 27.16 22.38 0.26
N PHE A 125 27.24 21.22 0.98
CA PHE A 125 27.08 21.21 2.42
C PHE A 125 28.24 21.91 3.14
N LYS A 126 29.47 21.65 2.71
CA LYS A 126 30.67 22.27 3.30
C LYS A 126 30.69 23.78 3.12
N GLU A 127 30.36 24.27 1.91
CA GLU A 127 30.34 25.70 1.61
C GLU A 127 29.33 26.46 2.46
N MET A 128 28.16 25.85 2.70
CA MET A 128 27.07 26.50 3.44
C MET A 128 27.14 26.33 4.96
N PHE A 129 27.58 25.18 5.44
CA PHE A 129 27.53 24.82 6.87
C PHE A 129 28.89 24.54 7.52
N GLY A 130 29.95 24.53 6.73
CA GLY A 130 31.31 24.28 7.22
C GLY A 130 31.73 22.81 7.17
N ASN A 131 32.94 22.54 7.62
CA ASN A 131 33.58 21.22 7.57
C ASN A 131 33.29 20.43 8.87
N TYR A 132 32.72 19.24 8.72
CA TYR A 132 32.41 18.31 9.79
C TYR A 132 33.11 16.94 9.60
N GLY A 133 34.28 16.96 8.96
CA GLY A 133 35.09 15.74 8.74
C GLY A 133 35.80 15.22 10.00
N PRO A 134 36.51 14.10 9.87
CA PRO A 134 37.22 13.46 11.00
C PRO A 134 38.27 14.36 11.64
N GLU A 135 38.86 15.30 10.88
CA GLU A 135 39.87 16.25 11.33
C GLU A 135 39.35 17.30 12.31
N THR A 136 38.03 17.59 12.26
CA THR A 136 37.37 18.56 13.14
C THR A 136 36.53 17.89 14.24
N ALA A 137 36.23 16.62 14.10
CA ALA A 137 35.35 15.89 14.99
C ALA A 137 36.01 15.63 16.36
N LYS A 138 35.20 15.71 17.44
CA LYS A 138 35.64 15.35 18.80
C LYS A 138 35.77 13.82 18.98
N ARG A 139 34.96 13.06 18.24
CA ARG A 139 34.95 11.59 18.17
C ARG A 139 34.56 11.12 16.77
N TRP A 140 35.27 10.13 16.24
CA TRP A 140 35.01 9.59 14.92
C TRP A 140 35.30 8.10 14.86
N THR A 141 34.37 7.29 15.41
CA THR A 141 34.48 5.82 15.39
C THR A 141 33.50 5.21 14.41
N ASN A 142 33.52 3.91 14.20
CA ASN A 142 32.63 3.25 13.27
C ASN A 142 31.14 3.42 13.63
N ASN A 143 30.82 3.39 14.91
CA ASN A 143 29.43 3.40 15.41
C ASN A 143 29.05 4.63 16.24
N ASP A 144 29.98 5.54 16.53
CA ASP A 144 29.79 6.72 17.39
C ASP A 144 30.62 7.89 16.89
N ILE A 145 29.99 9.01 16.57
CA ILE A 145 30.65 10.25 16.17
C ILE A 145 30.15 11.42 17.02
N VAL A 146 31.04 12.34 17.32
CA VAL A 146 30.75 13.63 17.93
C VAL A 146 31.41 14.70 17.09
N LEU A 147 30.60 15.53 16.44
CA LEU A 147 31.06 16.56 15.51
C LEU A 147 31.59 17.79 16.24
N SER A 148 32.29 18.69 15.52
CA SER A 148 32.84 19.93 16.06
C SER A 148 31.78 20.84 16.69
N ASN A 149 30.55 20.85 16.14
CA ASN A 149 29.42 21.58 16.69
C ASN A 149 28.73 20.88 17.88
N GLY A 150 29.25 19.76 18.38
CA GLY A 150 28.71 18.98 19.48
C GLY A 150 27.58 18.03 19.14
N ALA A 151 27.16 17.93 17.87
CA ALA A 151 26.19 16.94 17.48
C ALA A 151 26.77 15.53 17.60
N ARG A 152 26.04 14.62 18.27
CA ARG A 152 26.42 13.22 18.44
C ARG A 152 25.50 12.31 17.65
N ILE A 153 26.05 11.28 17.04
CA ILE A 153 25.28 10.22 16.36
C ILE A 153 25.84 8.86 16.74
N ILE A 154 24.95 7.95 17.20
CA ILE A 154 25.30 6.56 17.53
C ILE A 154 24.49 5.60 16.68
N ALA A 155 25.14 4.53 16.22
CA ALA A 155 24.54 3.41 15.49
C ALA A 155 24.36 2.20 16.41
N VAL A 156 23.15 1.63 16.49
CA VAL A 156 22.73 0.57 17.43
C VAL A 156 21.93 -0.50 16.70
N GLY A 157 22.14 -1.76 17.04
CA GLY A 157 21.32 -2.88 16.58
C GLY A 157 20.13 -3.17 17.51
N THR A 158 19.11 -3.83 16.97
CA THR A 158 17.94 -4.28 17.75
C THR A 158 18.37 -5.18 18.92
N GLY A 159 17.76 -4.94 20.08
CA GLY A 159 18.04 -5.69 21.30
C GLY A 159 19.29 -5.25 22.06
N GLN A 160 20.10 -4.33 21.51
CA GLN A 160 21.24 -3.78 22.23
C GLN A 160 20.82 -2.84 23.37
N ARG A 161 21.74 -2.59 24.29
CA ARG A 161 21.51 -1.71 25.45
C ARG A 161 21.43 -0.26 24.97
N VAL A 162 20.26 0.37 25.07
CA VAL A 162 20.00 1.80 24.76
C VAL A 162 19.82 2.62 26.05
N ARG A 163 19.43 1.94 27.15
CA ARG A 163 19.28 2.61 28.45
C ARG A 163 20.62 3.12 28.93
N GLY A 164 20.66 4.40 29.32
CA GLY A 164 21.87 5.07 29.82
C GLY A 164 22.73 5.69 28.73
N PHE A 165 22.22 5.86 27.50
CA PHE A 165 22.88 6.74 26.52
C PHE A 165 22.74 8.19 26.98
N ILE A 166 23.84 8.73 27.51
CA ILE A 166 23.95 10.10 27.94
C ILE A 166 25.28 10.64 27.39
N GLU A 167 25.28 11.85 26.89
CA GLU A 167 26.49 12.62 26.55
C GLU A 167 26.46 13.90 27.42
N GLY A 168 27.38 14.00 28.40
CA GLY A 168 27.23 14.99 29.46
C GLY A 168 25.93 14.74 30.23
N ASP A 169 25.04 15.71 30.21
CA ASP A 169 23.68 15.63 30.81
C ASP A 169 22.57 15.39 29.77
N THR A 170 22.95 15.17 28.49
CA THR A 170 21.98 15.12 27.38
C THR A 170 21.60 13.69 27.03
N ARG A 171 20.29 13.39 27.01
CA ARG A 171 19.71 12.17 26.46
C ARG A 171 19.46 12.32 24.95
N PRO A 172 19.30 11.21 24.20
CA PRO A 172 18.91 11.27 22.80
C PRO A 172 17.65 12.13 22.60
N ASN A 173 17.73 13.11 21.71
CA ASN A 173 16.59 13.96 21.34
C ASN A 173 16.01 13.63 19.95
N LEU A 174 16.70 12.75 19.18
CA LEU A 174 16.17 12.14 17.98
C LEU A 174 16.56 10.66 17.91
N ILE A 175 15.58 9.77 17.85
CA ILE A 175 15.81 8.35 17.56
C ILE A 175 15.20 8.04 16.21
N ILE A 176 15.98 7.46 15.30
CA ILE A 176 15.55 6.96 14.00
C ILE A 176 15.63 5.44 14.05
N VAL A 177 14.51 4.78 13.81
CA VAL A 177 14.39 3.32 13.79
C VAL A 177 14.09 2.90 12.36
N ASP A 178 15.05 2.24 11.71
CA ASP A 178 14.99 1.88 10.29
C ASP A 178 15.06 0.37 10.11
N ASP A 179 13.96 -0.24 9.66
CA ASP A 179 13.79 -1.67 9.43
C ASP A 179 14.38 -2.51 10.61
N TYR A 180 13.86 -2.28 11.84
CA TYR A 180 14.40 -2.94 13.03
C TYR A 180 13.86 -4.35 13.25
N GLU A 181 12.73 -4.69 12.64
CA GLU A 181 12.18 -6.03 12.54
C GLU A 181 12.50 -6.64 11.18
N SER A 182 12.83 -7.93 11.16
CA SER A 182 13.06 -8.73 9.98
C SER A 182 12.38 -10.09 10.11
N GLU A 183 12.32 -10.87 9.05
CA GLU A 183 11.83 -12.25 9.10
C GLU A 183 12.59 -13.11 10.11
N LEU A 184 13.88 -12.82 10.33
CA LEU A 184 14.72 -13.59 11.27
C LEU A 184 14.45 -13.22 12.72
N ASN A 185 14.45 -11.90 13.04
CA ASN A 185 14.34 -11.46 14.44
C ASN A 185 12.91 -11.29 14.93
N ALA A 186 11.92 -11.47 14.04
CA ALA A 186 10.49 -11.37 14.31
C ALA A 186 9.71 -12.62 13.82
N ALA A 187 10.40 -13.76 13.65
CA ALA A 187 9.84 -15.00 13.12
C ALA A 187 8.69 -15.56 13.98
N THR A 188 8.76 -15.42 15.30
CA THR A 188 7.76 -15.96 16.22
C THR A 188 6.98 -14.86 16.95
N PRO A 189 5.74 -15.13 17.42
CA PRO A 189 4.97 -14.19 18.24
C PRO A 189 5.74 -13.69 19.48
N GLU A 190 6.52 -14.56 20.11
CA GLU A 190 7.34 -14.23 21.29
C GLU A 190 8.48 -13.29 20.92
N ALA A 191 9.13 -13.51 19.77
CA ALA A 191 10.19 -12.64 19.27
C ALA A 191 9.63 -11.23 18.96
N ARG A 192 8.46 -11.14 18.30
CA ARG A 192 7.77 -9.88 18.03
C ARG A 192 7.35 -9.17 19.32
N ALA A 193 6.81 -9.89 20.29
CA ALA A 193 6.48 -9.35 21.62
C ALA A 193 7.73 -8.79 22.33
N LYS A 194 8.87 -9.50 22.26
CA LYS A 194 10.15 -9.05 22.80
C LYS A 194 10.65 -7.78 22.09
N ASN A 195 10.57 -7.72 20.77
CA ASN A 195 10.94 -6.54 19.99
C ASN A 195 10.06 -5.34 20.38
N ARG A 196 8.74 -5.54 20.48
CA ARG A 196 7.79 -4.51 20.92
C ARG A 196 8.13 -3.99 22.31
N LYS A 197 8.37 -4.91 23.26
CA LYS A 197 8.77 -4.57 24.63
C LYS A 197 10.06 -3.76 24.65
N TRP A 198 11.05 -4.13 23.83
CA TRP A 198 12.31 -3.40 23.76
C TRP A 198 12.12 -1.95 23.27
N ILE A 199 11.31 -1.73 22.21
CA ILE A 199 10.99 -0.38 21.74
C ILE A 199 10.25 0.42 22.83
N THR A 200 9.22 -0.16 23.45
CA THR A 200 8.33 0.56 24.39
C THR A 200 8.96 0.80 25.76
N GLU A 201 9.81 -0.13 26.24
CA GLU A 201 10.36 -0.06 27.59
C GLU A 201 11.84 0.36 27.64
N ALA A 202 12.57 0.31 26.51
CA ALA A 202 13.98 0.70 26.49
C ALA A 202 14.26 1.86 25.54
N VAL A 203 13.81 1.80 24.29
CA VAL A 203 14.12 2.81 23.25
C VAL A 203 13.37 4.12 23.53
N ILE A 204 12.04 4.07 23.58
CA ILE A 204 11.21 5.26 23.79
C ILE A 204 11.55 5.96 25.11
N PRO A 205 11.69 5.27 26.27
CA PRO A 205 12.05 5.91 27.52
C PRO A 205 13.50 6.45 27.60
N SER A 206 14.36 6.14 26.65
CA SER A 206 15.70 6.72 26.57
C SER A 206 15.74 8.12 25.97
N LEU A 207 14.65 8.55 25.31
CA LEU A 207 14.52 9.92 24.80
C LEU A 207 14.55 10.96 25.91
N SER A 208 15.00 12.15 25.57
CA SER A 208 14.76 13.36 26.37
C SER A 208 13.27 13.72 26.38
N ASP A 209 12.83 14.59 27.31
CA ASP A 209 11.41 14.95 27.46
C ASP A 209 10.82 15.53 26.18
N ASP A 210 11.58 16.34 25.45
CA ASP A 210 11.21 16.87 24.14
C ASP A 210 11.65 16.00 22.95
N GLY A 211 12.17 14.82 23.24
CA GLY A 211 12.74 13.92 22.25
C GLY A 211 11.70 13.41 21.24
N ARG A 212 12.21 13.05 20.08
CA ARG A 212 11.45 12.61 18.93
C ARG A 212 11.88 11.22 18.47
N ILE A 213 10.92 10.38 18.08
CA ILE A 213 11.19 9.11 17.41
C ILE A 213 10.56 9.10 16.03
N VAL A 214 11.34 8.71 15.02
CA VAL A 214 10.90 8.47 13.66
C VAL A 214 11.16 7.00 13.34
N MET A 215 10.11 6.27 13.07
CA MET A 215 10.18 4.84 12.74
C MET A 215 9.79 4.64 11.28
N ILE A 216 10.59 3.86 10.57
CA ILE A 216 10.34 3.50 9.18
C ILE A 216 10.55 2.01 8.98
N GLY A 217 9.81 1.43 8.06
CA GLY A 217 9.94 0.02 7.71
C GLY A 217 8.96 -0.44 6.65
N THR A 218 9.06 -1.72 6.34
CA THR A 218 8.05 -2.50 5.63
C THR A 218 7.36 -3.45 6.59
N VAL A 219 6.17 -3.85 6.26
CA VAL A 219 5.38 -4.77 7.07
C VAL A 219 5.87 -6.19 6.87
N ILE A 220 6.17 -6.90 7.96
CA ILE A 220 6.65 -8.29 7.91
C ILE A 220 5.64 -9.31 8.43
N SER A 221 4.72 -8.89 9.30
CA SER A 221 3.66 -9.74 9.84
C SER A 221 2.52 -8.91 10.40
N GLU A 222 1.36 -9.53 10.61
CA GLU A 222 0.15 -8.87 11.12
C GLU A 222 0.29 -8.32 12.54
N ASP A 223 1.16 -8.90 13.36
CA ASP A 223 1.42 -8.49 14.73
C ASP A 223 2.81 -7.85 14.93
N CYS A 224 3.45 -7.39 13.82
CA CYS A 224 4.66 -6.59 13.89
C CYS A 224 4.39 -5.22 14.56
N PHE A 225 5.45 -4.57 15.02
CA PHE A 225 5.32 -3.28 15.71
C PHE A 225 4.66 -2.21 14.84
N LEU A 226 4.91 -2.21 13.52
CA LEU A 226 4.31 -1.23 12.62
C LEU A 226 2.78 -1.27 12.63
N TYR A 227 2.17 -2.47 12.63
CA TYR A 227 0.72 -2.60 12.76
C TYR A 227 0.20 -2.15 14.12
N TRP A 228 0.88 -2.53 15.20
CA TRP A 228 0.51 -2.08 16.53
C TRP A 228 0.59 -0.55 16.66
N ALA A 229 1.65 0.06 16.13
CA ALA A 229 1.83 1.51 16.17
C ALA A 229 0.83 2.25 15.25
N LYS A 230 0.40 1.62 14.14
CA LYS A 230 -0.63 2.15 13.24
C LYS A 230 -1.97 2.37 13.95
N GLU A 231 -2.35 1.45 14.83
CA GLU A 231 -3.59 1.54 15.61
C GLU A 231 -3.48 2.50 16.81
N SER A 232 -2.29 2.93 17.15
CA SER A 232 -2.04 3.75 18.33
C SER A 232 -2.27 5.25 18.05
N PRO A 233 -3.10 5.96 18.83
CA PRO A 233 -3.44 7.36 18.59
C PRO A 233 -2.26 8.33 18.80
N VAL A 234 -1.18 7.87 19.43
CA VAL A 234 -0.01 8.73 19.73
C VAL A 234 0.99 8.82 18.58
N TRP A 235 0.84 7.99 17.54
CA TRP A 235 1.69 8.03 16.37
C TRP A 235 1.06 8.82 15.23
N LYS A 236 1.84 9.71 14.61
CA LYS A 236 1.50 10.23 13.28
C LYS A 236 1.90 9.17 12.27
N VAL A 237 0.91 8.51 11.71
CA VAL A 237 1.08 7.42 10.76
C VAL A 237 1.05 7.94 9.33
N LEU A 238 2.07 7.56 8.55
CA LEU A 238 2.19 7.76 7.11
C LEU A 238 2.32 6.36 6.50
N TRP A 239 1.28 5.91 5.82
CA TRP A 239 1.18 4.53 5.33
C TRP A 239 0.91 4.52 3.83
N TYR A 240 1.84 3.96 3.08
CA TYR A 240 1.80 3.97 1.61
C TYR A 240 1.91 2.56 1.06
N SER A 241 1.11 2.27 0.04
CA SER A 241 1.23 1.13 -0.85
C SER A 241 1.96 1.57 -2.12
N ILE A 242 2.43 0.62 -2.95
CA ILE A 242 3.03 0.94 -4.26
C ILE A 242 2.01 1.55 -5.23
N TYR A 243 0.72 1.28 -5.01
CA TYR A 243 -0.39 1.91 -5.68
C TYR A 243 -1.09 2.89 -4.74
N ASP A 244 -1.56 4.00 -5.30
CA ASP A 244 -2.48 4.91 -4.62
C ASP A 244 -3.93 4.36 -4.61
N ASP A 245 -4.86 5.15 -4.06
CA ASP A 245 -6.27 4.77 -3.97
C ASP A 245 -6.96 4.68 -5.35
N ASP A 246 -6.36 5.28 -6.41
CA ASP A 246 -6.82 5.21 -7.80
C ASP A 246 -6.17 4.06 -8.60
N GLY A 247 -5.33 3.25 -7.96
CA GLY A 247 -4.62 2.15 -8.59
C GLY A 247 -3.44 2.57 -9.45
N LYS A 248 -2.95 3.80 -9.30
CA LYS A 248 -1.78 4.31 -10.00
C LYS A 248 -0.52 4.14 -9.14
N SER A 249 0.62 3.99 -9.79
CA SER A 249 1.90 3.97 -9.09
C SER A 249 2.10 5.25 -8.28
N ILE A 250 2.50 5.14 -7.00
CA ILE A 250 2.84 6.30 -6.17
C ILE A 250 4.12 7.02 -6.62
N TRP A 251 4.93 6.38 -7.47
CA TRP A 251 6.16 6.94 -8.04
C TRP A 251 6.43 6.40 -9.45
N GLU A 252 5.70 6.91 -10.44
CA GLU A 252 5.73 6.43 -11.83
C GLU A 252 7.12 6.41 -12.45
N GLU A 253 7.96 7.43 -12.18
CA GLU A 253 9.34 7.49 -12.70
C GLU A 253 10.21 6.32 -12.24
N ARG A 254 9.97 5.80 -11.04
CA ARG A 254 10.76 4.72 -10.43
C ARG A 254 10.11 3.36 -10.56
N PHE A 255 8.80 3.33 -10.50
CA PHE A 255 7.95 2.16 -10.53
C PHE A 255 6.83 2.36 -11.55
N PRO A 256 7.15 2.41 -12.86
CA PRO A 256 6.11 2.36 -13.89
C PRO A 256 5.37 1.00 -13.80
N GLU A 257 4.16 0.95 -14.34
CA GLU A 257 3.26 -0.20 -14.18
C GLU A 257 3.87 -1.52 -14.66
N ASP A 258 4.56 -1.52 -15.80
CA ASP A 258 5.26 -2.68 -16.34
C ASP A 258 6.30 -3.24 -15.36
N ARG A 259 7.03 -2.37 -14.66
CA ARG A 259 7.99 -2.75 -13.63
C ARG A 259 7.31 -3.35 -12.41
N ILE A 260 6.20 -2.77 -11.94
CA ILE A 260 5.45 -3.30 -10.79
C ILE A 260 4.90 -4.68 -11.12
N GLN A 261 4.34 -4.85 -12.32
CA GLN A 261 3.85 -6.15 -12.78
C GLN A 261 4.99 -7.18 -12.92
N GLY A 262 6.16 -6.77 -13.43
CA GLY A 262 7.34 -7.63 -13.48
C GLY A 262 7.78 -8.11 -12.10
N ILE A 263 7.86 -7.21 -11.11
CA ILE A 263 8.17 -7.56 -9.72
C ILE A 263 7.12 -8.54 -9.16
N LYS A 264 5.84 -8.27 -9.38
CA LYS A 264 4.76 -9.17 -8.93
C LYS A 264 4.91 -10.56 -9.51
N GLN A 265 5.17 -10.66 -10.83
CA GLN A 265 5.39 -11.94 -11.51
C GLN A 265 6.62 -12.70 -10.99
N GLU A 266 7.70 -11.99 -10.63
CA GLU A 266 8.87 -12.61 -9.98
C GLU A 266 8.46 -13.28 -8.67
N PHE A 267 7.72 -12.61 -7.80
CA PHE A 267 7.21 -13.18 -6.55
C PHE A 267 6.24 -14.36 -6.80
N GLU A 268 5.36 -14.25 -7.79
CA GLU A 268 4.43 -15.32 -8.17
C GLU A 268 5.20 -16.56 -8.67
N SER A 269 6.25 -16.38 -9.48
CA SER A 269 7.02 -17.47 -10.07
C SER A 269 7.70 -18.37 -9.02
N VAL A 270 8.04 -17.82 -7.87
CA VAL A 270 8.62 -18.57 -6.75
C VAL A 270 7.59 -18.95 -5.69
N GLY A 271 6.30 -18.76 -5.96
CA GLY A 271 5.20 -19.11 -5.04
C GLY A 271 5.12 -18.23 -3.78
N ASN A 272 5.73 -17.04 -3.81
CA ASN A 272 5.79 -16.11 -2.66
C ASN A 272 5.04 -14.79 -2.94
N LEU A 273 3.82 -14.85 -3.46
CA LEU A 273 3.01 -13.66 -3.72
C LEU A 273 2.79 -12.81 -2.43
N ASN A 274 2.76 -13.47 -1.27
CA ASN A 274 2.72 -12.79 0.03
C ASN A 274 3.86 -11.79 0.22
N GLY A 275 5.08 -12.14 -0.22
CA GLY A 275 6.23 -11.24 -0.15
C GLY A 275 6.02 -9.95 -0.94
N PHE A 276 5.34 -10.02 -2.09
CA PHE A 276 4.95 -8.81 -2.84
C PHE A 276 4.01 -7.92 -2.02
N TYR A 277 2.97 -8.51 -1.41
CA TYR A 277 2.03 -7.74 -0.59
C TYR A 277 2.70 -7.14 0.64
N GLN A 278 3.59 -7.86 1.31
CA GLN A 278 4.35 -7.34 2.44
C GLN A 278 5.28 -6.17 2.03
N GLU A 279 6.12 -6.39 1.03
CA GLU A 279 7.21 -5.48 0.66
C GLU A 279 6.75 -4.26 -0.17
N TYR A 280 5.68 -4.42 -0.97
CA TYR A 280 5.23 -3.38 -1.89
C TYR A 280 3.84 -2.82 -1.56
N MET A 281 2.96 -3.63 -0.96
CA MET A 281 1.62 -3.16 -0.59
C MET A 281 1.53 -2.74 0.88
N ASN A 282 2.54 -3.06 1.70
CA ASN A 282 2.52 -2.92 3.15
C ASN A 282 1.34 -3.62 3.82
N GLU A 283 1.01 -4.82 3.29
CA GLU A 283 -0.03 -5.70 3.79
C GLU A 283 0.61 -6.99 4.29
N ALA A 284 0.50 -7.24 5.60
CA ALA A 284 0.94 -8.51 6.15
C ALA A 284 -0.19 -9.51 6.14
N GLN A 285 0.09 -10.66 5.58
CA GLN A 285 -0.76 -11.83 5.75
C GLN A 285 0.01 -12.90 6.53
N SER A 286 -0.65 -13.49 7.54
CA SER A 286 -0.18 -14.76 8.08
C SER A 286 -0.68 -15.86 7.14
N PRO A 287 0.21 -16.64 6.48
CA PRO A 287 -0.21 -17.71 5.57
C PRO A 287 -1.13 -18.73 6.24
N ASP A 288 -0.95 -18.93 7.57
CA ASP A 288 -1.70 -19.93 8.32
C ASP A 288 -3.10 -19.47 8.74
N ASN A 289 -3.30 -18.16 8.94
CA ASN A 289 -4.54 -17.57 9.45
C ASN A 289 -5.33 -16.77 8.42
N ALA A 290 -4.79 -16.52 7.21
CA ALA A 290 -5.53 -15.84 6.17
C ALA A 290 -6.64 -16.75 5.61
N PRO A 291 -7.94 -16.32 5.65
CA PRO A 291 -9.02 -17.13 5.12
C PRO A 291 -8.92 -17.34 3.63
N PHE A 292 -8.41 -16.34 2.90
CA PHE A 292 -8.17 -16.40 1.46
C PHE A 292 -6.67 -16.51 1.19
N LYS A 293 -6.23 -17.65 0.65
CA LYS A 293 -4.81 -17.93 0.41
C LYS A 293 -4.42 -17.59 -1.02
N PRO A 294 -3.19 -17.11 -1.29
CA PRO A 294 -2.74 -16.79 -2.65
C PRO A 294 -2.94 -17.94 -3.65
N GLN A 295 -2.71 -19.16 -3.22
CA GLN A 295 -2.91 -20.37 -4.03
C GLN A 295 -4.36 -20.63 -4.47
N TYR A 296 -5.32 -19.94 -3.87
CA TYR A 296 -6.74 -20.03 -4.25
C TYR A 296 -7.09 -19.11 -5.42
N ILE A 297 -6.23 -18.13 -5.75
CA ILE A 297 -6.45 -17.21 -6.86
C ILE A 297 -6.20 -17.94 -8.17
N LYS A 298 -7.27 -18.16 -8.92
CA LYS A 298 -7.22 -18.73 -10.28
C LYS A 298 -7.62 -17.67 -11.28
N LEU A 299 -6.88 -17.59 -12.37
CA LEU A 299 -7.13 -16.63 -13.44
C LEU A 299 -7.89 -17.28 -14.60
N HIS A 300 -8.67 -16.47 -15.31
CA HIS A 300 -9.30 -16.84 -16.58
C HIS A 300 -9.13 -15.76 -17.64
N HIS A 301 -9.24 -16.18 -18.90
CA HIS A 301 -9.17 -15.30 -20.08
C HIS A 301 -10.40 -15.45 -20.98
N PHE A 302 -11.55 -15.85 -20.42
CA PHE A 302 -12.78 -15.95 -21.16
C PHE A 302 -13.35 -14.58 -21.47
N ILE A 303 -13.91 -14.44 -22.68
CA ILE A 303 -14.62 -13.25 -23.14
C ILE A 303 -16.11 -13.50 -23.00
N PHE A 304 -16.83 -12.58 -22.38
CA PHE A 304 -18.28 -12.62 -22.26
C PHE A 304 -18.95 -12.14 -23.56
N GLN A 305 -19.99 -12.85 -23.99
CA GLN A 305 -20.88 -12.42 -25.07
C GLN A 305 -22.33 -12.75 -24.72
N TYR A 306 -23.24 -11.89 -25.20
CA TYR A 306 -24.68 -12.13 -25.16
C TYR A 306 -25.15 -12.41 -26.60
N LEU A 307 -25.57 -13.64 -26.89
CA LEU A 307 -25.89 -14.12 -28.21
C LEU A 307 -27.25 -14.82 -28.19
N ASP A 308 -28.15 -14.42 -29.07
CA ASP A 308 -29.49 -15.03 -29.24
C ASP A 308 -30.30 -15.21 -27.94
N GLY A 309 -30.17 -14.24 -27.02
CA GLY A 309 -30.86 -14.29 -25.72
C GLY A 309 -30.12 -15.09 -24.64
N GLU A 310 -28.94 -15.63 -24.94
CA GLU A 310 -28.10 -16.43 -24.02
C GLU A 310 -26.79 -15.75 -23.68
N SER A 311 -26.41 -15.85 -22.40
CA SER A 311 -25.10 -15.41 -21.90
C SER A 311 -24.10 -16.53 -22.04
N VAL A 312 -22.96 -16.27 -22.69
CA VAL A 312 -21.91 -17.27 -22.93
C VAL A 312 -20.52 -16.71 -22.64
N LEU A 313 -19.63 -17.59 -22.18
CA LEU A 313 -18.20 -17.37 -22.11
C LEU A 313 -17.51 -18.05 -23.28
N ILE A 314 -16.68 -17.30 -24.00
CA ILE A 314 -15.90 -17.82 -25.15
C ILE A 314 -14.42 -17.70 -24.80
N GLY A 315 -13.66 -18.76 -25.07
CA GLY A 315 -12.24 -18.78 -24.81
C GLY A 315 -11.58 -20.07 -25.25
N LYS A 316 -10.34 -20.28 -24.80
CA LYS A 316 -9.60 -21.51 -25.06
C LYS A 316 -9.35 -22.26 -23.74
N SER A 317 -9.52 -23.56 -23.75
CA SER A 317 -9.11 -24.45 -22.66
C SER A 317 -8.50 -25.71 -23.27
N GLY A 318 -7.31 -26.07 -22.82
CA GLY A 318 -6.59 -27.22 -23.42
C GLY A 318 -6.34 -27.13 -24.95
N GLY A 319 -6.18 -25.88 -25.45
CA GLY A 319 -5.95 -25.63 -26.90
C GLY A 319 -7.21 -25.66 -27.77
N LYS A 320 -8.40 -25.95 -27.20
CA LYS A 320 -9.68 -26.01 -27.92
C LYS A 320 -10.51 -24.76 -27.65
N ASN A 321 -11.24 -24.27 -28.67
CA ASN A 321 -12.22 -23.21 -28.51
C ASN A 321 -13.43 -23.75 -27.72
N ILE A 322 -13.80 -23.06 -26.66
CA ILE A 322 -14.90 -23.43 -25.78
C ILE A 322 -15.93 -22.32 -25.79
N LYS A 323 -17.19 -22.71 -25.83
CA LYS A 323 -18.35 -21.86 -25.59
C LYS A 323 -19.12 -22.42 -24.39
N LYS A 324 -19.11 -21.70 -23.28
CA LYS A 324 -19.77 -22.09 -22.03
C LYS A 324 -21.02 -21.25 -21.81
N PRO A 325 -22.24 -21.82 -21.81
CA PRO A 325 -23.42 -21.12 -21.34
C PRO A 325 -23.32 -20.80 -19.85
N VAL A 326 -23.66 -19.57 -19.48
CA VAL A 326 -23.55 -19.10 -18.09
C VAL A 326 -24.80 -18.33 -17.65
N ASN A 327 -25.03 -18.30 -16.36
CA ASN A 327 -25.97 -17.36 -15.75
C ASN A 327 -25.19 -16.18 -15.17
N VAL A 328 -25.62 -14.96 -15.49
CA VAL A 328 -24.96 -13.75 -14.98
C VAL A 328 -25.70 -13.18 -13.78
N TYR A 329 -24.97 -12.73 -12.77
CA TYR A 329 -25.47 -12.13 -11.55
C TYR A 329 -24.63 -10.90 -11.21
N CYS A 330 -25.28 -9.86 -10.66
CA CYS A 330 -24.58 -8.68 -10.18
C CYS A 330 -24.89 -8.42 -8.71
N GLY A 331 -23.88 -8.03 -7.96
CA GLY A 331 -24.02 -7.52 -6.61
C GLY A 331 -23.55 -6.06 -6.55
N ILE A 332 -24.26 -5.26 -5.77
CA ILE A 332 -24.04 -3.82 -5.68
C ILE A 332 -23.79 -3.46 -4.24
N ASP A 333 -22.63 -2.85 -3.99
CA ASP A 333 -22.30 -2.19 -2.73
C ASP A 333 -22.25 -0.67 -2.95
N PRO A 334 -23.26 0.09 -2.46
CA PRO A 334 -23.35 1.52 -2.75
C PRO A 334 -22.56 2.38 -1.78
N ALA A 335 -21.93 3.43 -2.29
CA ALA A 335 -21.28 4.47 -1.48
C ALA A 335 -22.26 5.62 -1.16
N SER A 336 -22.20 6.11 0.08
CA SER A 336 -23.10 7.17 0.56
C SER A 336 -22.58 8.60 0.32
N SER A 337 -21.30 8.79 -0.01
CA SER A 337 -20.67 10.11 -0.21
C SER A 337 -19.42 10.06 -1.06
N LEU A 338 -18.98 11.24 -1.56
CA LEU A 338 -17.74 11.43 -2.34
C LEU A 338 -16.52 11.79 -1.48
N SER A 339 -16.61 11.76 -0.15
CA SER A 339 -15.50 12.15 0.70
C SER A 339 -14.27 11.25 0.47
N ALA A 340 -13.06 11.79 0.66
CA ALA A 340 -11.82 11.01 0.54
C ALA A 340 -11.76 9.80 1.47
N ARG A 341 -12.58 9.80 2.54
CA ARG A 341 -12.68 8.73 3.55
C ARG A 341 -13.89 7.82 3.36
N SER A 342 -14.72 8.03 2.32
CA SER A 342 -15.89 7.18 2.04
C SER A 342 -15.49 5.91 1.30
N ASP A 343 -16.32 4.88 1.43
CA ASP A 343 -16.23 3.63 0.71
C ASP A 343 -16.47 3.83 -0.79
N PHE A 344 -16.05 2.87 -1.61
CA PHE A 344 -16.26 2.92 -3.06
C PHE A 344 -17.66 2.43 -3.41
N PHE A 345 -18.23 2.98 -4.48
CA PHE A 345 -19.36 2.36 -5.16
C PHE A 345 -18.86 1.19 -5.98
N VAL A 346 -19.37 -0.01 -5.71
CA VAL A 346 -18.94 -1.23 -6.38
C VAL A 346 -20.12 -1.96 -7.01
N ILE A 347 -19.92 -2.40 -8.28
CA ILE A 347 -20.79 -3.40 -8.92
C ILE A 347 -19.92 -4.57 -9.34
N ALA A 348 -20.08 -5.72 -8.70
CA ALA A 348 -19.46 -6.97 -9.11
C ALA A 348 -20.37 -7.73 -10.06
N THR A 349 -19.89 -8.04 -11.26
CA THR A 349 -20.60 -8.83 -12.28
C THR A 349 -19.95 -10.20 -12.42
N LEU A 350 -20.70 -11.25 -12.13
CA LEU A 350 -20.24 -12.64 -12.07
C LEU A 350 -21.00 -13.53 -13.05
N ALA A 351 -20.32 -14.49 -13.64
CA ALA A 351 -20.92 -15.56 -14.42
C ALA A 351 -20.79 -16.90 -13.70
N LEU A 352 -21.84 -17.72 -13.72
CA LEU A 352 -21.86 -19.08 -13.18
C LEU A 352 -22.14 -20.07 -14.29
N ASP A 353 -21.22 -21.05 -14.50
CA ASP A 353 -21.41 -22.14 -15.45
C ASP A 353 -22.26 -23.29 -14.86
N ALA A 354 -22.47 -24.34 -15.62
CA ALA A 354 -23.28 -25.50 -15.20
C ALA A 354 -22.61 -26.36 -14.12
N ASP A 355 -21.30 -26.30 -14.01
CA ASP A 355 -20.52 -27.05 -13.02
C ASP A 355 -20.35 -26.28 -11.70
N GLY A 356 -20.87 -25.04 -11.65
CA GLY A 356 -20.81 -24.18 -10.47
C GLY A 356 -19.58 -23.29 -10.40
N ASN A 357 -18.73 -23.27 -11.44
CA ASN A 357 -17.61 -22.33 -11.48
C ASN A 357 -18.09 -20.90 -11.62
N ILE A 358 -17.42 -20.02 -10.91
CA ILE A 358 -17.70 -18.58 -10.81
C ILE A 358 -16.60 -17.83 -11.56
N TYR A 359 -16.97 -16.94 -12.47
CA TYR A 359 -16.05 -16.12 -13.24
C TYR A 359 -16.37 -14.65 -13.03
N ILE A 360 -15.41 -13.84 -12.66
CA ILE A 360 -15.56 -12.38 -12.64
C ILE A 360 -15.60 -11.90 -14.10
N LEU A 361 -16.69 -11.24 -14.49
CA LEU A 361 -16.84 -10.61 -15.80
C LEU A 361 -16.41 -9.15 -15.78
N ASP A 362 -16.69 -8.47 -14.68
CA ASP A 362 -16.38 -7.06 -14.50
C ASP A 362 -16.49 -6.64 -13.03
N ILE A 363 -15.63 -5.71 -12.63
CA ILE A 363 -15.72 -5.02 -11.35
C ILE A 363 -15.69 -3.52 -11.63
N LEU A 364 -16.85 -2.88 -11.54
CA LEU A 364 -16.92 -1.42 -11.48
C LEU A 364 -16.63 -1.02 -10.02
N ARG A 365 -15.52 -0.33 -9.78
CA ARG A 365 -15.14 0.20 -8.47
C ARG A 365 -14.68 1.63 -8.65
N ASP A 366 -15.49 2.59 -8.22
CA ASP A 366 -15.20 4.01 -8.40
C ASP A 366 -15.91 4.87 -7.34
N LYS A 367 -15.46 6.10 -7.19
CA LYS A 367 -16.11 7.12 -6.35
C LYS A 367 -17.16 7.87 -7.18
N ILE A 368 -18.33 7.27 -7.32
CA ILE A 368 -19.43 7.80 -8.14
C ILE A 368 -20.37 8.60 -7.25
N ASP A 369 -20.68 9.83 -7.68
CA ASP A 369 -21.70 10.65 -7.01
C ASP A 369 -23.01 9.84 -6.88
N PRO A 370 -23.60 9.80 -5.68
CA PRO A 370 -24.85 9.11 -5.41
C PRO A 370 -25.98 9.39 -6.43
N ALA A 371 -25.99 10.58 -7.01
CA ALA A 371 -26.97 10.95 -8.04
C ALA A 371 -26.82 10.16 -9.35
N TYR A 372 -25.59 9.72 -9.70
CA TYR A 372 -25.30 9.01 -10.95
C TYR A 372 -25.20 7.47 -10.78
N GLN A 373 -25.17 6.96 -9.56
CA GLN A 373 -25.13 5.51 -9.29
C GLN A 373 -26.30 4.74 -9.96
N PRO A 374 -27.55 5.26 -10.01
CA PRO A 374 -28.64 4.59 -10.73
C PRO A 374 -28.37 4.39 -12.22
N GLU A 375 -27.72 5.35 -12.88
CA GLU A 375 -27.37 5.26 -14.30
C GLU A 375 -26.35 4.14 -14.55
N GLU A 376 -25.33 4.01 -13.70
CA GLU A 376 -24.32 2.96 -13.80
C GLU A 376 -24.94 1.56 -13.59
N ILE A 377 -25.87 1.42 -12.66
CA ILE A 377 -26.63 0.17 -12.48
C ILE A 377 -27.37 -0.23 -13.76
N ILE A 378 -28.03 0.73 -14.42
CA ILE A 378 -28.76 0.47 -15.67
C ILE A 378 -27.79 0.17 -16.83
N LYS A 379 -26.65 0.84 -16.92
CA LYS A 379 -25.60 0.55 -17.92
C LYS A 379 -25.08 -0.87 -17.79
N VAL A 380 -24.76 -1.30 -16.57
CA VAL A 380 -24.30 -2.67 -16.30
C VAL A 380 -25.39 -3.69 -16.64
N PHE A 381 -26.65 -3.42 -16.28
CA PHE A 381 -27.77 -4.28 -16.65
C PHE A 381 -27.89 -4.45 -18.16
N LYS A 382 -27.85 -3.37 -18.92
CA LYS A 382 -27.95 -3.40 -20.40
C LYS A 382 -26.77 -4.10 -21.06
N LYS A 383 -25.56 -4.01 -20.44
CA LYS A 383 -24.34 -4.62 -20.98
C LYS A 383 -24.28 -6.14 -20.75
N TYR A 384 -24.65 -6.59 -19.56
CA TYR A 384 -24.42 -7.98 -19.15
C TYR A 384 -25.69 -8.84 -19.08
N HIS A 385 -26.88 -8.24 -19.19
CA HIS A 385 -28.18 -8.92 -19.11
C HIS A 385 -28.27 -9.92 -17.92
N PRO A 386 -27.95 -9.47 -16.69
CA PRO A 386 -27.92 -10.38 -15.55
C PRO A 386 -29.31 -10.93 -15.23
N LYS A 387 -29.39 -12.20 -14.85
CA LYS A 387 -30.59 -12.83 -14.34
C LYS A 387 -31.09 -12.21 -13.05
N ARG A 388 -30.19 -11.58 -12.30
CA ARG A 388 -30.49 -10.88 -11.06
C ARG A 388 -29.41 -9.88 -10.71
N MET A 389 -29.86 -8.71 -10.23
CA MET A 389 -29.00 -7.74 -9.55
C MET A 389 -29.42 -7.62 -8.09
N THR A 390 -28.49 -7.61 -7.19
CA THR A 390 -28.76 -7.61 -5.74
C THR A 390 -28.07 -6.42 -5.09
N ILE A 391 -28.81 -5.67 -4.28
CA ILE A 391 -28.32 -4.52 -3.52
C ILE A 391 -28.66 -4.70 -2.04
N GLU A 392 -27.77 -4.32 -1.15
CA GLU A 392 -28.08 -4.23 0.28
C GLU A 392 -29.15 -3.16 0.54
N THR A 393 -29.98 -3.35 1.57
CA THR A 393 -31.09 -2.43 1.90
C THR A 393 -31.01 -1.95 3.34
N VAL A 394 -29.97 -1.15 3.65
CA VAL A 394 -29.79 -0.51 4.96
C VAL A 394 -29.52 0.99 4.76
N GLY A 395 -30.33 1.83 5.38
CA GLY A 395 -30.10 3.29 5.37
C GLY A 395 -30.20 3.94 3.98
N TYR A 396 -29.13 4.60 3.52
CA TYR A 396 -29.05 5.32 2.23
C TYR A 396 -29.38 4.43 1.02
N GLN A 397 -29.07 3.15 1.09
CA GLN A 397 -29.25 2.18 0.01
C GLN A 397 -30.72 2.01 -0.39
N GLU A 398 -31.68 2.33 0.49
CA GLU A 398 -33.09 2.32 0.17
C GLU A 398 -33.48 3.51 -0.74
N ALA A 399 -32.85 4.67 -0.55
CA ALA A 399 -33.05 5.84 -1.44
C ALA A 399 -32.50 5.57 -2.84
N LEU A 400 -31.28 4.98 -2.95
CA LEU A 400 -30.71 4.58 -4.24
C LEU A 400 -31.63 3.61 -4.98
N ARG A 401 -32.14 2.58 -4.29
CA ARG A 401 -33.07 1.62 -4.87
C ARG A 401 -34.34 2.29 -5.39
N THR A 402 -34.86 3.28 -4.68
CA THR A 402 -36.07 4.05 -5.10
C THR A 402 -35.79 4.82 -6.39
N ASN A 403 -34.60 5.46 -6.48
CA ASN A 403 -34.21 6.18 -7.70
C ASN A 403 -34.04 5.23 -8.90
N VAL A 404 -33.37 4.07 -8.67
CA VAL A 404 -33.25 3.05 -9.73
C VAL A 404 -34.64 2.59 -10.21
N ARG A 405 -35.59 2.33 -9.30
CA ARG A 405 -36.96 1.94 -9.69
C ARG A 405 -37.66 3.01 -10.52
N LYS A 406 -37.51 4.29 -10.18
CA LYS A 406 -38.05 5.39 -10.97
C LYS A 406 -37.48 5.37 -12.38
N MET A 407 -36.16 5.26 -12.54
CA MET A 407 -35.53 5.17 -13.87
C MET A 407 -35.91 3.90 -14.63
N MET A 408 -36.11 2.77 -13.95
CA MET A 408 -36.64 1.55 -14.58
C MET A 408 -38.04 1.78 -15.22
N LEU A 409 -38.94 2.48 -14.50
CA LEU A 409 -40.24 2.83 -15.00
C LEU A 409 -40.17 3.79 -16.20
N GLU A 410 -39.33 4.84 -16.10
CA GLU A 410 -39.12 5.81 -17.17
C GLU A 410 -38.56 5.17 -18.46
N GLN A 411 -37.71 4.15 -18.32
CA GLN A 411 -37.08 3.45 -19.46
C GLN A 411 -37.82 2.15 -19.87
N ASN A 412 -38.95 1.86 -19.27
CA ASN A 412 -39.70 0.61 -19.46
C ASN A 412 -38.81 -0.64 -19.30
N LEU A 413 -37.98 -0.66 -18.27
CA LEU A 413 -37.04 -1.74 -17.94
C LEU A 413 -37.49 -2.49 -16.69
N TYR A 414 -37.22 -3.78 -16.66
CA TYR A 414 -37.37 -4.61 -15.49
C TYR A 414 -36.03 -5.26 -15.11
N ILE A 415 -35.51 -4.92 -13.94
CA ILE A 415 -34.23 -5.47 -13.41
C ILE A 415 -34.57 -6.42 -12.26
N PRO A 416 -34.48 -7.74 -12.47
CA PRO A 416 -34.80 -8.72 -11.44
C PRO A 416 -33.88 -8.58 -10.20
N GLY A 417 -34.47 -8.62 -9.00
CA GLY A 417 -33.77 -8.61 -7.74
C GLY A 417 -33.69 -7.26 -7.05
N LEU A 418 -33.78 -6.16 -7.77
CA LEU A 418 -33.73 -4.81 -7.18
C LEU A 418 -35.02 -4.41 -6.45
N GLU A 419 -36.12 -5.15 -6.66
CA GLU A 419 -37.40 -4.83 -6.02
C GLU A 419 -37.36 -4.99 -4.50
N LYS A 420 -36.66 -6.00 -3.99
CA LYS A 420 -36.62 -6.36 -2.56
C LYS A 420 -35.33 -6.03 -1.87
N GLY A 421 -34.20 -6.08 -2.59
CA GLY A 421 -32.86 -5.99 -2.01
C GLY A 421 -32.55 -7.10 -0.99
N ILE A 422 -31.44 -7.00 -0.31
CA ILE A 422 -31.04 -7.91 0.76
C ILE A 422 -30.96 -7.17 2.09
N LYS A 423 -31.50 -7.77 3.15
CA LYS A 423 -31.19 -7.43 4.55
C LYS A 423 -30.34 -8.57 5.13
N PRO A 424 -29.04 -8.41 5.22
CA PRO A 424 -28.20 -9.46 5.76
C PRO A 424 -28.59 -9.78 7.21
N ARG A 425 -28.78 -11.06 7.52
CA ARG A 425 -29.07 -11.54 8.90
C ARG A 425 -27.82 -12.00 9.64
N GLN A 426 -26.78 -12.36 8.90
CA GLN A 426 -25.51 -12.83 9.41
C GLN A 426 -24.52 -11.67 9.62
N ARG A 427 -23.56 -11.85 10.49
CA ARG A 427 -22.45 -10.89 10.65
C ARG A 427 -21.63 -10.79 9.37
N LYS A 428 -21.07 -9.61 9.07
CA LYS A 428 -20.26 -9.37 7.88
C LYS A 428 -19.14 -10.40 7.72
N SER A 429 -18.42 -10.71 8.79
CA SER A 429 -17.36 -11.71 8.78
C SER A 429 -17.84 -13.11 8.38
N GLU A 430 -18.99 -13.55 8.85
CA GLU A 430 -19.55 -14.86 8.50
C GLU A 430 -19.95 -14.94 7.02
N ARG A 431 -20.51 -13.84 6.50
CA ARG A 431 -20.90 -13.71 5.08
C ARG A 431 -19.68 -13.82 4.17
N LEU A 432 -18.64 -13.05 4.43
CA LEU A 432 -17.45 -13.01 3.60
C LEU A 432 -16.63 -14.31 3.70
N LEU A 433 -16.59 -14.95 4.87
CA LEU A 433 -15.96 -16.27 5.02
C LEU A 433 -16.66 -17.38 4.21
N SER A 434 -17.92 -17.21 3.81
CA SER A 434 -18.60 -18.16 2.92
C SER A 434 -17.96 -18.25 1.53
N LEU A 435 -17.20 -17.20 1.11
CA LEU A 435 -16.47 -17.16 -0.16
C LEU A 435 -15.19 -18.04 -0.13
N VAL A 436 -14.73 -18.47 1.05
CA VAL A 436 -13.52 -19.30 1.18
C VAL A 436 -13.68 -20.64 0.48
N ALA A 437 -14.83 -21.28 0.63
CA ALA A 437 -15.06 -22.62 0.10
C ALA A 437 -14.97 -22.69 -1.45
N PRO A 438 -15.65 -21.84 -2.23
CA PRO A 438 -15.52 -21.86 -3.68
C PRO A 438 -14.11 -21.48 -4.15
N LEU A 439 -13.41 -20.56 -3.46
CA LEU A 439 -12.02 -20.25 -3.80
C LEU A 439 -11.09 -21.43 -3.53
N ALA A 440 -11.17 -22.04 -2.35
CA ALA A 440 -10.31 -23.17 -1.95
C ALA A 440 -10.50 -24.39 -2.87
N LYS A 441 -11.73 -24.62 -3.37
CA LYS A 441 -12.04 -25.66 -4.34
C LYS A 441 -11.58 -25.31 -5.76
N GLY A 442 -11.18 -24.05 -6.00
CA GLY A 442 -10.79 -23.56 -7.31
C GLY A 442 -11.96 -23.38 -8.27
N GLU A 443 -13.14 -23.18 -7.74
CA GLU A 443 -14.37 -22.87 -8.48
C GLU A 443 -14.51 -21.38 -8.81
N PHE A 444 -13.66 -20.50 -8.21
CA PHE A 444 -13.71 -19.05 -8.37
C PHE A 444 -12.53 -18.56 -9.22
N HIS A 445 -12.82 -17.79 -10.28
CA HIS A 445 -11.84 -17.35 -11.26
C HIS A 445 -11.87 -15.83 -11.46
N PHE A 446 -10.69 -15.20 -11.35
CA PHE A 446 -10.46 -13.77 -11.55
C PHE A 446 -9.99 -13.48 -12.96
N ARG A 447 -10.22 -12.25 -13.45
CA ARG A 447 -9.49 -11.75 -14.61
C ARG A 447 -8.09 -11.28 -14.18
N PRO A 448 -7.08 -11.33 -15.06
CA PRO A 448 -5.74 -10.81 -14.73
C PRO A 448 -5.74 -9.33 -14.29
N GLU A 449 -6.63 -8.52 -14.86
CA GLU A 449 -6.78 -7.10 -14.57
C GLU A 449 -7.50 -6.78 -13.25
N ASP A 450 -8.17 -7.74 -12.61
CA ASP A 450 -8.92 -7.55 -11.36
C ASP A 450 -8.01 -7.47 -10.11
N LEU A 451 -6.95 -6.65 -10.16
CA LEU A 451 -5.96 -6.55 -9.09
C LEU A 451 -6.56 -6.10 -7.76
N HIS A 452 -7.48 -5.14 -7.79
CA HIS A 452 -8.15 -4.68 -6.57
C HIS A 452 -9.00 -5.79 -5.92
N ALA A 453 -9.70 -6.60 -6.72
CA ALA A 453 -10.45 -7.73 -6.17
C ALA A 453 -9.53 -8.77 -5.55
N GLN A 454 -8.44 -9.17 -6.26
CA GLN A 454 -7.45 -10.09 -5.72
C GLN A 454 -6.85 -9.57 -4.42
N GLN A 455 -6.53 -8.27 -4.36
CA GLN A 455 -5.98 -7.61 -3.18
C GLN A 455 -6.95 -7.63 -2.01
N GLU A 456 -8.23 -7.27 -2.20
CA GLU A 456 -9.23 -7.29 -1.13
C GLU A 456 -9.42 -8.71 -0.55
N PHE A 457 -9.45 -9.74 -1.42
CA PHE A 457 -9.49 -11.14 -0.94
C PHE A 457 -8.26 -11.48 -0.10
N LEU A 458 -7.06 -11.18 -0.59
CA LEU A 458 -5.82 -11.55 0.07
C LEU A 458 -5.55 -10.75 1.35
N SER A 459 -6.09 -9.53 1.47
CA SER A 459 -5.93 -8.68 2.64
C SER A 459 -7.01 -8.87 3.71
N TYR A 460 -8.12 -9.55 3.41
CA TYR A 460 -9.21 -9.76 4.35
C TYR A 460 -8.79 -10.65 5.56
N PRO A 461 -9.16 -10.33 6.82
CA PRO A 461 -10.16 -9.33 7.25
C PRO A 461 -9.57 -7.95 7.58
N ARG A 462 -8.32 -7.68 7.32
CA ARG A 462 -7.59 -6.47 7.76
C ARG A 462 -7.32 -5.46 6.67
N GLY A 463 -7.76 -5.72 5.43
CA GLY A 463 -7.68 -4.78 4.33
C GLY A 463 -8.39 -3.46 4.65
N LYS A 464 -7.93 -2.36 4.03
CA LYS A 464 -8.55 -1.03 4.16
C LYS A 464 -9.98 -1.02 3.60
N HIS A 465 -10.25 -1.85 2.60
CA HIS A 465 -11.51 -1.96 1.87
C HIS A 465 -11.93 -3.42 1.75
N ASP A 466 -13.20 -3.66 1.78
CA ASP A 466 -13.86 -4.95 1.58
C ASP A 466 -15.16 -4.82 0.75
N ASP A 467 -15.28 -3.69 0.04
CA ASP A 467 -16.47 -3.32 -0.76
C ASP A 467 -16.68 -4.29 -1.93
N ILE A 468 -15.58 -4.77 -2.56
CA ILE A 468 -15.65 -5.76 -3.64
C ILE A 468 -16.12 -7.12 -3.12
N LEU A 469 -15.63 -7.54 -1.94
CA LEU A 469 -16.07 -8.79 -1.31
C LEU A 469 -17.56 -8.76 -1.00
N ASP A 470 -18.07 -7.64 -0.45
CA ASP A 470 -19.49 -7.48 -0.17
C ASP A 470 -20.31 -7.52 -1.47
N ALA A 471 -19.89 -6.81 -2.52
CA ALA A 471 -20.56 -6.85 -3.82
C ALA A 471 -20.57 -8.27 -4.43
N ILE A 472 -19.47 -9.01 -4.36
CA ILE A 472 -19.38 -10.41 -4.81
C ILE A 472 -20.32 -11.30 -3.99
N TYR A 473 -20.36 -11.14 -2.68
CA TYR A 473 -21.28 -11.87 -1.83
C TYR A 473 -22.74 -11.61 -2.23
N TYR A 474 -23.11 -10.35 -2.47
CA TYR A 474 -24.47 -10.00 -2.90
C TYR A 474 -24.82 -10.56 -4.28
N ALA A 475 -23.85 -10.63 -5.20
CA ALA A 475 -24.04 -11.25 -6.51
C ALA A 475 -24.34 -12.75 -6.38
N LEU A 476 -23.70 -13.44 -5.44
CA LEU A 476 -23.84 -14.88 -5.23
C LEU A 476 -25.07 -15.25 -4.39
N ASP A 477 -25.71 -14.28 -3.69
CA ASP A 477 -26.91 -14.58 -2.91
C ASP A 477 -28.00 -15.13 -3.83
N LYS A 478 -28.44 -16.38 -3.55
CA LYS A 478 -29.43 -17.11 -4.35
C LYS A 478 -29.08 -17.27 -5.83
N ALA A 479 -27.81 -17.11 -6.20
CA ALA A 479 -27.35 -17.42 -7.55
C ALA A 479 -27.48 -18.92 -7.82
N LYS A 480 -27.78 -19.28 -9.04
CA LYS A 480 -27.93 -20.68 -9.48
C LYS A 480 -27.07 -20.93 -10.71
N PRO A 481 -26.36 -22.07 -10.77
CA PRO A 481 -25.63 -22.48 -11.95
C PRO A 481 -26.50 -22.50 -13.22
N SER A 482 -25.86 -22.41 -14.38
CA SER A 482 -26.52 -22.63 -15.66
C SER A 482 -27.07 -24.07 -15.73
N ARG A 483 -28.18 -24.27 -16.38
CA ARG A 483 -28.73 -25.62 -16.63
C ARG A 483 -28.11 -26.29 -17.85
N GLN A 484 -27.53 -25.51 -18.74
CA GLN A 484 -26.94 -26.00 -20.00
C GLN A 484 -25.46 -26.30 -19.76
N LYS A 485 -25.05 -27.51 -20.12
CA LYS A 485 -23.64 -27.91 -20.13
C LYS A 485 -22.91 -27.36 -21.36
N GLU A 486 -21.61 -27.38 -21.30
CA GLU A 486 -20.67 -26.92 -22.34
C GLU A 486 -21.05 -27.45 -23.74
N TYR A 487 -21.12 -26.57 -24.72
CA TYR A 487 -21.35 -26.96 -26.11
C TYR A 487 -20.00 -27.33 -26.75
N ILE A 488 -19.75 -28.61 -26.95
CA ILE A 488 -18.62 -29.11 -27.75
C ILE A 488 -19.02 -29.10 -29.21
N ASN A 489 -18.27 -28.39 -30.06
CA ASN A 489 -18.53 -28.27 -31.49
C ASN A 489 -18.71 -29.68 -32.11
N PRO A 490 -19.77 -29.95 -32.91
CA PRO A 490 -20.00 -31.27 -33.51
C PRO A 490 -18.81 -31.84 -34.30
N GLU A 491 -17.95 -31.00 -34.87
CA GLU A 491 -16.74 -31.41 -35.57
C GLU A 491 -15.69 -32.04 -34.66
N ASP A 492 -15.59 -31.64 -33.39
CA ASP A 492 -14.71 -32.24 -32.40
C ASP A 492 -15.21 -33.56 -31.82
N ARG A 493 -16.49 -33.90 -32.03
CA ARG A 493 -17.09 -35.19 -31.64
C ARG A 493 -16.66 -36.31 -32.62
N LYS A 494 -16.42 -36.00 -33.90
CA LYS A 494 -16.04 -37.00 -34.91
C LYS A 494 -14.64 -37.57 -34.71
N SER A 495 -13.75 -36.86 -33.97
CA SER A 495 -12.39 -37.40 -33.69
C SER A 495 -12.36 -38.51 -32.63
N LYS A 496 -13.36 -38.59 -31.75
CA LYS A 496 -13.44 -39.63 -30.71
C LYS A 496 -14.08 -40.94 -31.20
N SER A 497 -14.92 -40.88 -32.22
CA SER A 497 -15.53 -42.10 -32.77
C SER A 497 -14.56 -42.92 -33.69
N LYS A 498 -13.53 -42.28 -34.24
CA LYS A 498 -12.51 -42.99 -35.06
C LYS A 498 -11.45 -43.72 -34.22
N VAL A 499 -11.35 -43.48 -32.93
CA VAL A 499 -10.38 -44.19 -32.05
C VAL A 499 -10.99 -45.49 -31.46
N LEU A 500 -12.29 -45.63 -31.46
CA LEU A 500 -12.95 -46.83 -30.93
C LEU A 500 -13.12 -47.94 -31.94
N ASP A 501 -12.97 -47.68 -33.27
CA ASP A 501 -13.12 -48.69 -34.32
C ASP A 501 -11.82 -49.49 -34.56
N TRP A 502 -10.72 -49.18 -33.88
CA TRP A 502 -9.47 -49.95 -33.98
C TRP A 502 -9.27 -50.99 -32.88
N MET A 503 -10.22 -51.16 -31.95
CA MET A 503 -10.15 -52.14 -30.85
C MET A 503 -11.13 -53.34 -31.01
N THR A 504 -11.77 -53.47 -32.18
CA THR A 504 -12.63 -54.64 -32.48
C THR A 504 -12.33 -55.15 -33.93
N LEU A 505 -11.12 -55.62 -34.14
CA LEU A 505 -10.75 -56.59 -35.18
C LEU A 505 -9.64 -57.49 -34.67
#